data_f981848b0584628b3651aab83bc08b5e
#
_entry.id   f981848b0584628b3651aab83bc08b5e
#
_cell.length_a   1.000
_cell.length_b   1.000
_cell.length_c   1.000
_cell.angle_alpha   90.00
_cell.angle_beta   90.00
_cell.angle_gamma   90.00
#
_symmetry.space_group_name_H-M   'P 1'
#
loop_
_entity.id
_entity.type
_entity.pdbx_description
1 polymer ?
#
loop_
_entity_poly.entity_id
_entity_poly.type
_entity_poly.pdbx_seq_one_letter_code
_entity_poly.pdbx_strand_id
1 'polypeptide(L)'
;CYNKFYNITLPSYLGFFAGKRFVPIMMATTSFILAFPMAIIWPTIQNGLNAFSEGLLDSNTGLAVFLFGFIKRLLIPFGLHHIFHAPFWFEFGSWKNAAGEIIRGDQRIFIEQIREGAHLTSGKFMQGEFPVMMFGLPAAALAIYQTAKPENKKVVAGLMISAALTSFLTGITEPLE
;
A
#
# COMPACT_ATOMS: atom_id res chain seq x y z
N CYS A 1 -12.50 5.96 -19.23
CA CYS A 1 -12.75 4.87 -20.20
C CYS A 1 -14.17 4.35 -20.11
N TYR A 2 -14.67 3.91 -18.94
CA TYR A 2 -16.00 3.29 -18.85
C TYR A 2 -17.10 4.17 -19.47
N ASN A 3 -17.29 5.38 -19.01
CA ASN A 3 -18.37 6.30 -19.44
C ASN A 3 -18.33 6.63 -20.95
N LYS A 4 -17.20 6.43 -21.62
CA LYS A 4 -17.06 6.72 -23.06
C LYS A 4 -17.23 5.48 -23.94
N PHE A 5 -16.88 4.29 -23.43
CA PHE A 5 -16.76 3.09 -24.24
C PHE A 5 -17.74 1.98 -23.89
N TYR A 6 -18.59 2.14 -22.84
CA TYR A 6 -19.52 1.09 -22.39
C TYR A 6 -20.64 0.78 -23.39
N ASN A 7 -20.92 1.68 -24.33
CA ASN A 7 -22.03 1.58 -25.27
C ASN A 7 -21.58 1.63 -26.74
N ILE A 8 -20.35 1.18 -27.01
CA ILE A 8 -19.80 1.17 -28.36
C ILE A 8 -20.44 0.09 -29.22
N THR A 9 -20.82 0.44 -30.45
CA THR A 9 -21.31 -0.49 -31.45
C THR A 9 -20.16 -0.88 -32.38
N LEU A 10 -19.91 -2.18 -32.54
CA LEU A 10 -18.87 -2.71 -33.43
C LEU A 10 -19.54 -3.46 -34.60
N PRO A 11 -18.85 -3.64 -35.72
CA PRO A 11 -19.31 -4.47 -36.84
C PRO A 11 -19.71 -5.90 -36.35
N SER A 12 -20.60 -6.54 -37.07
CA SER A 12 -21.20 -7.84 -36.67
C SER A 12 -20.16 -8.94 -36.33
N TYR A 13 -19.04 -8.98 -37.04
CA TYR A 13 -17.94 -9.93 -36.79
C TYR A 13 -17.17 -9.68 -35.47
N LEU A 14 -17.25 -8.48 -34.92
CA LEU A 14 -16.68 -8.11 -33.60
C LEU A 14 -17.76 -7.89 -32.54
N GLY A 15 -19.00 -8.24 -32.82
CA GLY A 15 -20.15 -8.01 -31.95
C GLY A 15 -19.99 -8.61 -30.54
N PHE A 16 -19.22 -9.71 -30.41
CA PHE A 16 -18.89 -10.30 -29.11
C PHE A 16 -18.15 -9.33 -28.17
N PHE A 17 -17.32 -8.45 -28.72
CA PHE A 17 -16.55 -7.47 -27.98
C PHE A 17 -17.27 -6.13 -27.78
N ALA A 18 -18.47 -5.95 -28.35
CA ALA A 18 -19.22 -4.71 -28.27
C ALA A 18 -19.76 -4.42 -26.85
N GLY A 19 -20.13 -3.17 -26.61
CA GLY A 19 -20.72 -2.71 -25.36
C GLY A 19 -19.74 -2.79 -24.19
N LYS A 20 -20.24 -3.26 -23.03
CA LYS A 20 -19.46 -3.30 -21.76
C LYS A 20 -18.20 -4.16 -21.86
N ARG A 21 -18.16 -5.15 -22.75
CA ARG A 21 -16.99 -6.04 -22.95
C ARG A 21 -15.83 -5.32 -23.64
N PHE A 22 -16.08 -4.22 -24.31
CA PHE A 22 -15.02 -3.41 -24.93
C PHE A 22 -14.20 -2.58 -23.93
N VAL A 23 -14.80 -2.27 -22.79
CA VAL A 23 -14.14 -1.45 -21.75
C VAL A 23 -12.85 -2.07 -21.22
N PRO A 24 -12.77 -3.36 -20.86
CA PRO A 24 -11.51 -3.99 -20.44
C PRO A 24 -10.40 -3.90 -21.53
N ILE A 25 -10.77 -4.07 -22.80
CA ILE A 25 -9.81 -3.96 -23.92
C ILE A 25 -9.24 -2.55 -23.99
N MET A 26 -10.11 -1.54 -23.91
CA MET A 26 -9.67 -0.13 -23.90
C MET A 26 -8.86 0.22 -22.66
N MET A 27 -9.19 -0.36 -21.51
CA MET A 27 -8.40 -0.18 -20.27
C MET A 27 -7.01 -0.79 -20.42
N ALA A 28 -6.89 -2.01 -20.94
CA ALA A 28 -5.61 -2.65 -21.20
C ALA A 28 -4.74 -1.84 -22.16
N THR A 29 -5.31 -1.38 -23.27
CA THR A 29 -4.60 -0.52 -24.26
C THR A 29 -4.15 0.79 -23.62
N THR A 30 -5.03 1.45 -22.86
CA THR A 30 -4.69 2.72 -22.18
C THR A 30 -3.59 2.52 -21.14
N SER A 31 -3.66 1.44 -20.36
CA SER A 31 -2.63 1.10 -19.36
C SER A 31 -1.28 0.82 -20.01
N PHE A 32 -1.28 0.11 -21.14
CA PHE A 32 -0.06 -0.15 -21.91
C PHE A 32 0.57 1.15 -22.42
N ILE A 33 -0.23 2.07 -22.96
CA ILE A 33 0.26 3.39 -23.43
C ILE A 33 0.80 4.21 -22.25
N LEU A 34 0.14 4.17 -21.08
CA LEU A 34 0.57 4.89 -19.88
C LEU A 34 1.84 4.30 -19.25
N ALA A 35 2.14 3.03 -19.49
CA ALA A 35 3.35 2.40 -18.97
C ALA A 35 4.64 3.07 -19.50
N PHE A 36 4.65 3.57 -20.74
CA PHE A 36 5.83 4.23 -21.30
C PHE A 36 6.22 5.53 -20.58
N PRO A 37 5.33 6.53 -20.43
CA PRO A 37 5.67 7.72 -19.66
C PRO A 37 5.97 7.40 -18.19
N MET A 38 5.28 6.42 -17.60
CA MET A 38 5.57 6.00 -16.23
C MET A 38 6.95 5.38 -16.08
N ALA A 39 7.42 4.60 -17.04
CA ALA A 39 8.78 4.05 -17.03
C ALA A 39 9.87 5.13 -17.03
N ILE A 40 9.59 6.32 -17.57
CA ILE A 40 10.52 7.46 -17.60
C ILE A 40 10.42 8.28 -16.29
N ILE A 41 9.19 8.51 -15.83
CA ILE A 41 8.91 9.38 -14.67
C ILE A 41 9.22 8.67 -13.35
N TRP A 42 8.87 7.39 -13.25
CA TRP A 42 8.96 6.63 -12.01
C TRP A 42 10.37 6.57 -11.39
N PRO A 43 11.46 6.32 -12.14
CA PRO A 43 12.80 6.32 -11.57
C PRO A 43 13.18 7.62 -10.88
N THR A 44 12.74 8.76 -11.42
CA THR A 44 13.00 10.09 -10.81
C THR A 44 12.28 10.23 -9.48
N ILE A 45 11.01 9.81 -9.41
CA ILE A 45 10.22 9.80 -8.17
C ILE A 45 10.86 8.87 -7.15
N GLN A 46 11.24 7.67 -7.55
CA GLN A 46 11.84 6.66 -6.68
C GLN A 46 13.20 7.12 -6.12
N ASN A 47 14.06 7.70 -6.95
CA ASN A 47 15.33 8.25 -6.49
C ASN A 47 15.12 9.40 -5.49
N GLY A 48 14.12 10.25 -5.70
CA GLY A 48 13.74 11.30 -4.75
C GLY A 48 13.27 10.74 -3.40
N LEU A 49 12.44 9.69 -3.42
CA LEU A 49 11.97 9.00 -2.21
C LEU A 49 13.13 8.32 -1.47
N ASN A 50 14.04 7.68 -2.19
CA ASN A 50 15.22 7.04 -1.59
C ASN A 50 16.14 8.08 -0.93
N ALA A 51 16.48 9.15 -1.63
CA ALA A 51 17.31 10.23 -1.07
C ALA A 51 16.66 10.88 0.16
N PHE A 52 15.36 11.11 0.14
CA PHE A 52 14.59 11.59 1.28
C PHE A 52 14.67 10.64 2.47
N SER A 53 14.52 9.34 2.23
CA SER A 53 14.55 8.32 3.27
C SER A 53 15.93 8.16 3.89
N GLU A 54 16.97 8.12 3.07
CA GLU A 54 18.37 8.05 3.53
C GLU A 54 18.72 9.27 4.38
N GLY A 55 18.43 10.46 3.91
CA GLY A 55 18.68 11.69 4.66
C GLY A 55 17.94 11.77 6.01
N LEU A 56 16.72 11.23 6.09
CA LEU A 56 15.97 11.14 7.34
C LEU A 56 16.54 10.09 8.29
N LEU A 57 16.89 8.92 7.78
CA LEU A 57 17.44 7.82 8.60
C LEU A 57 18.79 8.17 9.18
N ASP A 58 19.63 8.87 8.45
CA ASP A 58 20.95 9.34 8.90
C ASP A 58 20.83 10.40 10.00
N SER A 59 19.81 11.26 9.91
CA SER A 59 19.58 12.31 10.89
C SER A 59 18.94 11.78 12.19
N ASN A 60 17.83 11.06 12.07
CA ASN A 60 17.08 10.51 13.20
C ASN A 60 16.11 9.41 12.73
N THR A 61 16.49 8.15 12.99
CA THR A 61 15.68 6.97 12.62
C THR A 61 14.25 7.05 13.18
N GLY A 62 14.08 7.52 14.42
CA GLY A 62 12.74 7.61 15.04
C GLY A 62 11.83 8.60 14.31
N LEU A 63 12.37 9.75 13.92
CA LEU A 63 11.66 10.77 13.16
C LEU A 63 11.31 10.26 11.74
N ALA A 64 12.24 9.55 11.10
CA ALA A 64 12.03 8.97 9.78
C ALA A 64 10.86 7.96 9.78
N VAL A 65 10.83 7.03 10.73
CA VAL A 65 9.79 6.03 10.88
C VAL A 65 8.45 6.68 11.25
N PHE A 66 8.46 7.70 12.10
CA PHE A 66 7.26 8.45 12.46
C PHE A 66 6.66 9.17 11.24
N LEU A 67 7.47 9.91 10.48
CA LEU A 67 7.03 10.62 9.28
C LEU A 67 6.53 9.65 8.20
N PHE A 68 7.23 8.54 8.00
CA PHE A 68 6.77 7.48 7.09
C PHE A 68 5.39 6.97 7.47
N GLY A 69 5.20 6.58 8.73
CA GLY A 69 3.93 6.08 9.25
C GLY A 69 2.82 7.14 9.15
N PHE A 70 3.11 8.40 9.46
CA PHE A 70 2.16 9.51 9.38
C PHE A 70 1.71 9.77 7.93
N ILE A 71 2.64 9.90 6.98
CA ILE A 71 2.33 10.15 5.57
C ILE A 71 1.55 8.96 4.98
N LYS A 72 1.98 7.73 5.27
CA LYS A 72 1.26 6.53 4.83
C LYS A 72 -0.20 6.56 5.27
N ARG A 73 -0.47 6.91 6.54
CA ARG A 73 -1.85 6.98 7.08
C ARG A 73 -2.66 8.11 6.48
N LEU A 74 -2.05 9.26 6.23
CA LEU A 74 -2.71 10.38 5.55
C LEU A 74 -3.16 10.01 4.13
N LEU A 75 -2.46 9.09 3.48
CA LEU A 75 -2.75 8.65 2.12
C LEU A 75 -3.81 7.53 2.03
N ILE A 76 -4.20 6.91 3.16
CA ILE A 76 -5.22 5.84 3.19
C ILE A 76 -6.56 6.28 2.59
N PRO A 77 -7.15 7.43 2.96
CA PRO A 77 -8.44 7.85 2.41
C PRO A 77 -8.45 8.05 0.89
N PHE A 78 -7.26 8.25 0.30
CA PHE A 78 -7.07 8.41 -1.15
C PHE A 78 -6.70 7.08 -1.84
N GLY A 79 -6.49 6.00 -1.10
CA GLY A 79 -6.00 4.71 -1.62
C GLY A 79 -4.56 4.74 -2.13
N LEU A 80 -3.80 5.82 -1.86
CA LEU A 80 -2.44 6.02 -2.37
C LEU A 80 -1.34 5.46 -1.46
N HIS A 81 -1.70 4.96 -0.28
CA HIS A 81 -0.75 4.42 0.69
C HIS A 81 0.06 3.24 0.13
N HIS A 82 -0.51 2.39 -0.73
CA HIS A 82 0.20 1.31 -1.40
C HIS A 82 1.31 1.80 -2.34
N ILE A 83 1.04 2.88 -3.09
CA ILE A 83 2.05 3.48 -3.98
C ILE A 83 3.19 4.08 -3.16
N PHE A 84 2.86 4.67 -2.01
CA PHE A 84 3.85 5.31 -1.14
C PHE A 84 4.75 4.28 -0.43
N HIS A 85 4.20 3.21 0.15
CA HIS A 85 5.01 2.27 0.93
C HIS A 85 5.79 1.27 0.07
N ALA A 86 5.34 0.96 -1.15
CA ALA A 86 5.97 -0.06 -1.98
C ALA A 86 7.46 0.19 -2.27
N PRO A 87 7.93 1.40 -2.60
CA PRO A 87 9.35 1.68 -2.76
C PRO A 87 10.18 1.38 -1.51
N PHE A 88 9.66 1.70 -0.32
CA PHE A 88 10.37 1.46 0.94
C PHE A 88 10.45 -0.04 1.27
N TRP A 89 9.36 -0.76 1.06
CA TRP A 89 9.31 -2.18 1.42
C TRP A 89 10.08 -3.08 0.45
N PHE A 90 10.07 -2.73 -0.84
CA PHE A 90 10.56 -3.64 -1.89
C PHE A 90 11.84 -3.18 -2.59
N GLU A 91 12.20 -1.89 -2.51
CA GLU A 91 13.35 -1.34 -3.23
C GLU A 91 14.37 -0.64 -2.33
N PHE A 92 13.92 -0.06 -1.20
CA PHE A 92 14.80 0.72 -0.31
C PHE A 92 15.82 -0.17 0.40
N GLY A 93 17.09 0.29 0.38
CA GLY A 93 18.20 -0.41 0.99
C GLY A 93 18.73 -1.58 0.14
N SER A 94 19.90 -2.07 0.48
CA SER A 94 20.52 -3.25 -0.14
C SER A 94 21.30 -4.05 0.88
N TRP A 95 21.22 -5.36 0.80
CA TRP A 95 21.98 -6.27 1.65
C TRP A 95 22.41 -7.47 0.83
N LYS A 96 23.63 -7.98 1.10
CA LYS A 96 24.21 -9.12 0.40
C LYS A 96 24.04 -10.37 1.27
N ASN A 97 23.32 -11.37 0.75
CA ASN A 97 23.13 -12.63 1.45
C ASN A 97 24.39 -13.52 1.43
N ALA A 98 24.38 -14.62 2.17
CA ALA A 98 25.48 -15.57 2.22
C ALA A 98 25.79 -16.20 0.84
N ALA A 99 24.82 -16.27 -0.06
CA ALA A 99 25.00 -16.74 -1.44
C ALA A 99 25.62 -15.68 -2.37
N GLY A 100 25.84 -14.44 -1.88
CA GLY A 100 26.41 -13.35 -2.67
C GLY A 100 25.39 -12.55 -3.50
N GLU A 101 24.09 -12.84 -3.36
CA GLU A 101 23.01 -12.17 -4.04
C GLU A 101 22.64 -10.85 -3.34
N ILE A 102 22.39 -9.80 -4.11
CA ILE A 102 21.99 -8.49 -3.56
C ILE A 102 20.46 -8.46 -3.43
N ILE A 103 19.99 -8.41 -2.19
CA ILE A 103 18.58 -8.29 -1.85
C ILE A 103 18.26 -6.82 -1.57
N ARG A 104 17.14 -6.34 -2.12
CA ARG A 104 16.66 -4.98 -1.93
C ARG A 104 15.29 -4.97 -1.26
N GLY A 105 14.99 -3.85 -0.59
CA GLY A 105 13.72 -3.61 0.11
C GLY A 105 13.78 -3.97 1.58
N ASP A 106 13.33 -3.06 2.43
CA ASP A 106 13.40 -3.18 3.90
C ASP A 106 12.76 -4.48 4.41
N GLN A 107 11.60 -4.85 3.84
CA GLN A 107 10.90 -6.09 4.19
C GLN A 107 11.63 -7.34 3.73
N ARG A 108 12.12 -7.34 2.50
CA ARG A 108 12.79 -8.53 1.91
C ARG A 108 14.12 -8.80 2.59
N ILE A 109 14.89 -7.74 2.85
CA ILE A 109 16.16 -7.84 3.59
C ILE A 109 15.90 -8.38 5.00
N PHE A 110 14.89 -7.87 5.70
CA PHE A 110 14.53 -8.33 7.04
C PHE A 110 14.19 -9.83 7.08
N ILE A 111 13.36 -10.30 6.15
CA ILE A 111 12.99 -11.72 6.08
C ILE A 111 14.21 -12.60 5.80
N GLU A 112 15.09 -12.17 4.91
CA GLU A 112 16.28 -12.96 4.56
C GLU A 112 17.31 -12.98 5.68
N GLN A 113 17.49 -11.87 6.38
CA GLN A 113 18.33 -11.81 7.58
C GLN A 113 17.85 -12.77 8.68
N ILE A 114 16.53 -12.90 8.85
CA ILE A 114 15.95 -13.89 9.79
C ILE A 114 16.26 -15.32 9.33
N ARG A 115 16.11 -15.61 8.04
CA ARG A 115 16.37 -16.95 7.49
C ARG A 115 17.82 -17.38 7.65
N GLU A 116 18.74 -16.45 7.48
CA GLU A 116 20.18 -16.71 7.62
C GLU A 116 20.68 -16.59 9.07
N GLY A 117 19.83 -16.18 10.00
CA GLY A 117 20.25 -15.91 11.38
C GLY A 117 21.22 -14.74 11.51
N ALA A 118 21.23 -13.83 10.54
CA ALA A 118 22.10 -12.67 10.51
C ALA A 118 21.61 -11.56 11.45
N HIS A 119 22.50 -10.62 11.76
CA HIS A 119 22.11 -9.44 12.56
C HIS A 119 21.09 -8.60 11.80
N LEU A 120 19.96 -8.29 12.48
CA LEU A 120 18.86 -7.53 11.89
C LEU A 120 19.22 -6.04 11.76
N THR A 121 19.34 -5.56 10.55
CA THR A 121 19.61 -4.15 10.23
C THR A 121 18.45 -3.45 9.55
N SER A 122 17.52 -4.22 9.00
CA SER A 122 16.32 -3.77 8.27
C SER A 122 15.02 -4.04 9.06
N GLY A 123 13.87 -3.68 8.51
CA GLY A 123 12.57 -3.83 9.14
C GLY A 123 12.10 -2.60 9.92
N LYS A 124 12.81 -1.49 9.85
CA LYS A 124 12.52 -0.27 10.61
C LYS A 124 11.18 0.36 10.20
N PHE A 125 10.90 0.42 8.91
CA PHE A 125 9.66 0.96 8.38
C PHE A 125 8.45 0.09 8.68
N MET A 126 8.62 -1.23 8.77
CA MET A 126 7.55 -2.15 9.16
C MET A 126 7.18 -2.01 10.64
N GLN A 127 8.17 -1.88 11.51
CA GLN A 127 7.94 -1.79 12.97
C GLN A 127 7.09 -0.58 13.36
N GLY A 128 7.21 0.54 12.66
CA GLY A 128 6.41 1.74 12.89
C GLY A 128 4.90 1.57 12.64
N GLU A 129 4.49 0.48 11.99
CA GLU A 129 3.08 0.23 11.71
C GLU A 129 2.33 -0.47 12.85
N PHE A 130 3.01 -1.27 13.65
CA PHE A 130 2.39 -2.03 14.74
C PHE A 130 1.58 -1.18 15.73
N PRO A 131 2.07 -0.05 16.24
CA PRO A 131 1.28 0.80 17.13
C PRO A 131 -0.03 1.28 16.51
N VAL A 132 -0.04 1.53 15.20
CA VAL A 132 -1.25 1.96 14.49
C VAL A 132 -2.22 0.80 14.30
N MET A 133 -1.74 -0.39 13.97
CA MET A 133 -2.57 -1.59 13.82
C MET A 133 -3.21 -1.98 15.15
N MET A 134 -2.47 -1.89 16.26
CA MET A 134 -2.95 -2.30 17.57
C MET A 134 -3.82 -1.27 18.28
N PHE A 135 -3.58 0.02 18.07
CA PHE A 135 -4.27 1.08 18.81
C PHE A 135 -4.99 2.09 17.92
N GLY A 136 -4.38 2.51 16.82
CA GLY A 136 -4.94 3.53 15.93
C GLY A 136 -6.19 3.04 15.21
N LEU A 137 -6.18 1.84 14.64
CA LEU A 137 -7.34 1.29 13.93
C LEU A 137 -8.50 0.92 14.88
N PRO A 138 -8.29 0.29 16.05
CA PRO A 138 -9.36 0.18 17.04
C PRO A 138 -9.94 1.52 17.50
N ALA A 139 -9.12 2.57 17.63
CA ALA A 139 -9.61 3.91 17.93
C ALA A 139 -10.44 4.49 16.77
N ALA A 140 -10.05 4.28 15.53
CA ALA A 140 -10.84 4.65 14.35
C ALA A 140 -12.17 3.90 14.31
N ALA A 141 -12.18 2.60 14.60
CA ALA A 141 -13.41 1.80 14.71
C ALA A 141 -14.36 2.34 15.79
N LEU A 142 -13.82 2.78 16.92
CA LEU A 142 -14.60 3.43 17.98
C LEU A 142 -15.20 4.77 17.49
N ALA A 143 -14.44 5.57 16.76
CA ALA A 143 -14.92 6.83 16.20
C ALA A 143 -16.05 6.61 15.20
N ILE A 144 -15.91 5.62 14.31
CA ILE A 144 -16.96 5.22 13.35
C ILE A 144 -18.22 4.78 14.09
N TYR A 145 -18.08 3.98 15.15
CA TYR A 145 -19.22 3.58 15.97
C TYR A 145 -19.92 4.78 16.63
N GLN A 146 -19.16 5.72 17.18
CA GLN A 146 -19.72 6.90 17.85
C GLN A 146 -20.49 7.81 16.90
N THR A 147 -19.99 7.98 15.67
CA THR A 147 -20.60 8.84 14.64
C THR A 147 -21.71 8.14 13.85
N ALA A 148 -21.91 6.83 14.04
CA ALA A 148 -22.93 6.06 13.35
C ALA A 148 -24.35 6.55 13.71
N LYS A 149 -25.25 6.53 12.71
CA LYS A 149 -26.66 6.85 12.90
C LYS A 149 -27.30 5.89 13.92
N PRO A 150 -28.20 6.38 14.81
CA PRO A 150 -28.84 5.54 15.85
C PRO A 150 -29.48 4.26 15.32
N GLU A 151 -30.06 4.31 14.13
CA GLU A 151 -30.73 3.16 13.47
C GLU A 151 -29.77 2.02 13.16
N ASN A 152 -28.52 2.35 12.77
CA ASN A 152 -27.51 1.38 12.33
C ASN A 152 -26.48 1.06 13.42
N LYS A 153 -26.58 1.68 14.58
CA LYS A 153 -25.55 1.63 15.62
C LYS A 153 -25.23 0.20 16.12
N LYS A 154 -26.24 -0.67 16.20
CA LYS A 154 -26.05 -2.07 16.59
C LYS A 154 -25.27 -2.87 15.55
N VAL A 155 -25.58 -2.68 14.27
CA VAL A 155 -24.89 -3.38 13.16
C VAL A 155 -23.46 -2.88 13.05
N VAL A 156 -23.27 -1.56 13.08
CA VAL A 156 -21.94 -0.93 13.05
C VAL A 156 -21.09 -1.38 14.23
N ALA A 157 -21.67 -1.49 15.45
CA ALA A 157 -20.93 -2.00 16.62
C ALA A 157 -20.36 -3.38 16.37
N GLY A 158 -21.15 -4.33 15.88
CA GLY A 158 -20.71 -5.70 15.61
C GLY A 158 -19.60 -5.76 14.57
N LEU A 159 -19.74 -5.02 13.46
CA LEU A 159 -18.72 -4.95 12.41
C LEU A 159 -17.42 -4.32 12.91
N MET A 160 -17.51 -3.19 13.61
CA MET A 160 -16.32 -2.47 14.10
C MET A 160 -15.58 -3.22 15.20
N ILE A 161 -16.28 -3.93 16.08
CA ILE A 161 -15.64 -4.79 17.08
C ILE A 161 -14.88 -5.94 16.40
N SER A 162 -15.49 -6.60 15.42
CA SER A 162 -14.85 -7.68 14.68
C SER A 162 -13.62 -7.19 13.93
N ALA A 163 -13.73 -6.08 13.21
CA ALA A 163 -12.64 -5.49 12.44
C ALA A 163 -11.50 -4.99 13.35
N ALA A 164 -11.83 -4.32 14.46
CA ALA A 164 -10.85 -3.87 15.45
C ALA A 164 -10.10 -5.06 16.11
N LEU A 165 -10.81 -6.13 16.45
CA LEU A 165 -10.19 -7.33 17.01
C LEU A 165 -9.27 -8.02 15.99
N THR A 166 -9.69 -8.08 14.73
CA THR A 166 -8.86 -8.63 13.65
C THR A 166 -7.59 -7.81 13.47
N SER A 167 -7.69 -6.49 13.40
CA SER A 167 -6.52 -5.62 13.29
C SER A 167 -5.57 -5.77 14.49
N PHE A 168 -6.10 -5.82 15.69
CA PHE A 168 -5.32 -5.95 16.93
C PHE A 168 -4.58 -7.29 17.03
N LEU A 169 -5.25 -8.41 16.72
CA LEU A 169 -4.69 -9.76 16.91
C LEU A 169 -3.83 -10.22 15.73
N THR A 170 -4.22 -9.92 14.53
CA THR A 170 -3.59 -10.46 13.32
C THR A 170 -2.81 -9.43 12.51
N GLY A 171 -3.02 -8.14 12.76
CA GLY A 171 -2.44 -7.06 11.97
C GLY A 171 -3.09 -6.87 10.59
N ILE A 172 -4.22 -7.53 10.32
CA ILE A 172 -4.99 -7.36 9.07
C ILE A 172 -5.82 -6.09 9.19
N THR A 173 -5.55 -5.12 8.32
CA THR A 173 -6.09 -3.75 8.41
C THR A 173 -7.20 -3.46 7.41
N GLU A 174 -7.29 -4.26 6.34
CA GLU A 174 -8.22 -4.07 5.23
C GLU A 174 -9.70 -3.89 5.63
N PRO A 175 -10.22 -4.55 6.69
CA PRO A 175 -11.62 -4.31 7.10
C PRO A 175 -11.91 -2.92 7.65
N LEU A 176 -10.84 -2.14 7.99
CA LEU A 176 -10.94 -0.79 8.55
C LEU A 176 -10.36 0.28 7.61
N GLU A 177 -9.66 -0.12 6.56
CA GLU A 177 -9.15 0.72 5.48
C GLU A 177 -10.10 0.76 4.28
#